data_d9dce6aea3ace6777d0c36e65ab13d82
#
_entry.id   d9dce6aea3ace6777d0c36e65ab13d82
#
_cell.length_a   1.000
_cell.length_b   1.000
_cell.length_c   1.000
_cell.angle_alpha   90.00
_cell.angle_beta   90.00
_cell.angle_gamma   90.00
#
_symmetry.space_group_name_H-M   'P 1'
#
loop_
_entity.id
_entity.type
_entity.pdbx_description
1 polymer ?
#
loop_
_entity_poly.entity_id
_entity_poly.type
_entity_poly.pdbx_seq_one_letter_code
_entity_poly.pdbx_strand_id
1 'polypeptide(L)'
;MIFVLLVLGTLAFALLLLPILAPTRLTPQDTRRTELEEEKELLLGNLRELDSAGTDAGTLTREKVRLTQVLHELDALPPAPAAAQARPALPTAAATLLGVALLLGVGSATFLPQWRNVGLSPNEQAQLRGAAELPRLAAKAEKTQAPADYLAWGDAAWDAGKFNEAAKAYTQVLLKERDNAKALRRVGYALLSSREMARDGMSFIARSVALDPQAPEGQLLYGYGLGLFGQYAEGIKALETYRKLDPDGRDADELLVEYQAKVGGQVDGQLVFAQNCASCHGQAGEGGTGPKLVGSPALKNEAALRQIVLNGVTGMPAFPQLEGKQLDALVKTLQGESWP
;
A
#
# COMPACT_ATOMS: atom_id res chain seq x y z
N MET A 1 -12.82 -18.30 9.53
CA MET A 1 -13.32 -17.54 8.37
C MET A 1 -12.71 -18.02 7.05
N ILE A 2 -11.39 -18.12 6.91
CA ILE A 2 -10.70 -18.64 5.70
C ILE A 2 -11.19 -20.06 5.34
N PHE A 3 -11.39 -20.93 6.33
CA PHE A 3 -11.86 -22.32 6.12
C PHE A 3 -13.28 -22.38 5.49
N VAL A 4 -14.19 -21.51 5.93
CA VAL A 4 -15.56 -21.44 5.38
C VAL A 4 -15.55 -20.96 3.93
N LEU A 5 -14.67 -20.02 3.59
CA LEU A 5 -14.52 -19.50 2.24
C LEU A 5 -13.87 -20.50 1.28
N LEU A 6 -12.90 -21.28 1.77
CA LEU A 6 -12.30 -22.39 1.01
C LEU A 6 -13.35 -23.48 0.73
N VAL A 7 -14.18 -23.82 1.72
CA VAL A 7 -15.25 -24.82 1.55
C VAL A 7 -16.33 -24.33 0.58
N LEU A 8 -16.76 -23.07 0.69
CA LEU A 8 -17.75 -22.49 -0.24
C LEU A 8 -17.18 -22.35 -1.66
N GLY A 9 -15.92 -21.96 -1.78
CA GLY A 9 -15.22 -21.85 -3.06
C GLY A 9 -15.05 -23.22 -3.75
N THR A 10 -14.68 -24.25 -3.01
CA THR A 10 -14.56 -25.62 -3.55
C THR A 10 -15.92 -26.21 -3.92
N LEU A 11 -16.97 -25.93 -3.16
CA LEU A 11 -18.33 -26.37 -3.46
C LEU A 11 -18.88 -25.67 -4.72
N ALA A 12 -18.66 -24.38 -4.86
CA ALA A 12 -19.05 -23.62 -6.06
C ALA A 12 -18.29 -24.10 -7.30
N PHE A 13 -16.99 -24.39 -7.17
CA PHE A 13 -16.15 -24.91 -8.23
C PHE A 13 -16.57 -26.34 -8.63
N ALA A 14 -16.89 -27.19 -7.66
CA ALA A 14 -17.42 -28.55 -7.92
C ALA A 14 -18.77 -28.51 -8.65
N LEU A 15 -19.67 -27.61 -8.25
CA LEU A 15 -20.98 -27.42 -8.92
C LEU A 15 -20.84 -26.89 -10.36
N LEU A 16 -19.84 -26.06 -10.64
CA LEU A 16 -19.52 -25.57 -11.99
C LEU A 16 -18.91 -26.65 -12.88
N LEU A 17 -18.17 -27.59 -12.30
CA LEU A 17 -17.57 -28.72 -13.05
C LEU A 17 -18.54 -29.89 -13.27
N LEU A 18 -19.61 -30.02 -12.47
CA LEU A 18 -20.58 -31.12 -12.57
C LEU A 18 -21.17 -31.33 -14.00
N PRO A 19 -21.60 -30.29 -14.74
CA PRO A 19 -22.07 -30.44 -16.11
C PRO A 19 -20.96 -30.76 -17.12
N ILE A 20 -19.70 -30.42 -16.81
CA ILE A 20 -18.55 -30.70 -17.69
C ILE A 20 -18.02 -32.12 -17.43
N LEU A 21 -18.10 -32.59 -16.19
CA LEU A 21 -17.62 -33.90 -15.76
C LEU A 21 -18.69 -35.00 -15.86
N ALA A 22 -19.96 -34.64 -16.05
CA ALA A 22 -21.01 -35.64 -16.38
C ALA A 22 -20.74 -36.14 -17.81
N PRO A 23 -20.21 -37.37 -17.99
CA PRO A 23 -19.96 -37.85 -19.33
C PRO A 23 -21.31 -37.99 -20.01
N THR A 24 -21.53 -37.26 -21.09
CA THR A 24 -22.52 -37.62 -22.09
C THR A 24 -22.08 -39.00 -22.58
N ARG A 25 -22.69 -40.05 -22.07
CA ARG A 25 -22.45 -41.39 -22.54
C ARG A 25 -23.00 -41.43 -23.96
N LEU A 26 -22.18 -41.13 -24.95
CA LEU A 26 -22.44 -41.44 -26.35
C LEU A 26 -22.59 -42.95 -26.40
N THR A 27 -23.70 -43.44 -26.90
CA THR A 27 -23.80 -44.86 -27.16
C THR A 27 -22.90 -45.22 -28.34
N PRO A 28 -22.42 -46.46 -28.47
CA PRO A 28 -21.64 -46.88 -29.65
C PRO A 28 -22.34 -46.58 -30.97
N GLN A 29 -23.67 -46.53 -30.95
CA GLN A 29 -24.52 -46.21 -32.12
C GLN A 29 -24.49 -44.72 -32.47
N ASP A 30 -24.43 -43.83 -31.46
CA ASP A 30 -24.30 -42.38 -31.69
C ASP A 30 -22.94 -42.05 -32.29
N THR A 31 -21.87 -42.72 -31.84
CA THR A 31 -20.52 -42.56 -32.38
C THR A 31 -20.50 -43.04 -33.85
N ARG A 32 -21.08 -44.21 -34.15
CA ARG A 32 -21.12 -44.74 -35.52
C ARG A 32 -21.91 -43.84 -36.48
N ARG A 33 -23.01 -43.26 -36.01
CA ARG A 33 -23.79 -42.29 -36.81
C ARG A 33 -22.99 -41.05 -37.12
N THR A 34 -22.29 -40.50 -36.13
CA THR A 34 -21.43 -39.29 -36.33
C THR A 34 -20.32 -39.57 -37.34
N GLU A 35 -19.64 -40.72 -37.25
CA GLU A 35 -18.62 -41.13 -38.20
C GLU A 35 -19.15 -41.21 -39.64
N LEU A 36 -20.32 -41.83 -39.83
CA LEU A 36 -20.94 -41.96 -41.15
C LEU A 36 -21.44 -40.61 -41.70
N GLU A 37 -21.91 -39.69 -40.87
CA GLU A 37 -22.29 -38.35 -41.27
C GLU A 37 -21.08 -37.52 -41.68
N GLU A 38 -19.94 -37.62 -40.98
CA GLU A 38 -18.68 -37.00 -41.38
C GLU A 38 -18.16 -37.59 -42.71
N GLU A 39 -18.18 -38.91 -42.87
CA GLU A 39 -17.75 -39.57 -44.12
C GLU A 39 -18.65 -39.16 -45.31
N LYS A 40 -19.96 -39.03 -45.09
CA LYS A 40 -20.91 -38.53 -46.09
C LYS A 40 -20.56 -37.11 -46.55
N GLU A 41 -20.31 -36.19 -45.60
CA GLU A 41 -20.00 -34.80 -45.95
C GLU A 41 -18.65 -34.71 -46.69
N LEU A 42 -17.66 -35.53 -46.32
CA LEU A 42 -16.37 -35.59 -46.98
C LEU A 42 -16.49 -36.11 -48.44
N LEU A 43 -17.29 -37.18 -48.63
CA LEU A 43 -17.57 -37.75 -49.95
C LEU A 43 -18.35 -36.79 -50.86
N LEU A 44 -19.30 -36.03 -50.27
CA LEU A 44 -20.02 -34.97 -51.02
C LEU A 44 -19.10 -33.83 -51.42
N GLY A 45 -18.12 -33.45 -50.56
CA GLY A 45 -17.07 -32.49 -50.88
C GLY A 45 -16.22 -32.98 -52.04
N ASN A 46 -15.67 -34.18 -51.94
CA ASN A 46 -14.85 -34.80 -53.00
C ASN A 46 -15.56 -34.89 -54.35
N LEU A 47 -16.85 -35.32 -54.32
CA LEU A 47 -17.63 -35.42 -55.54
C LEU A 47 -17.85 -34.07 -56.24
N ARG A 48 -18.00 -32.95 -55.50
CA ARG A 48 -18.09 -31.60 -56.03
C ARG A 48 -16.78 -31.17 -56.70
N GLU A 49 -15.66 -31.49 -56.07
CA GLU A 49 -14.33 -31.16 -56.58
C GLU A 49 -14.02 -31.96 -57.87
N LEU A 50 -14.29 -33.28 -57.85
CA LEU A 50 -14.08 -34.17 -59.00
C LEU A 50 -14.95 -33.81 -60.22
N ASP A 51 -16.20 -33.38 -59.94
CA ASP A 51 -17.12 -32.92 -61.00
C ASP A 51 -16.65 -31.59 -61.63
N SER A 52 -16.15 -30.67 -60.75
CA SER A 52 -15.62 -29.41 -61.23
C SER A 52 -14.29 -29.54 -62.02
N ALA A 53 -13.47 -30.53 -61.70
CA ALA A 53 -12.15 -30.80 -62.28
C ALA A 53 -12.22 -31.63 -63.60
N GLY A 54 -13.39 -32.06 -64.06
CA GLY A 54 -13.53 -32.86 -65.27
C GLY A 54 -12.85 -34.24 -65.23
N THR A 55 -12.83 -34.85 -64.05
CA THR A 55 -12.10 -36.11 -63.75
C THR A 55 -12.72 -37.31 -64.46
N ASP A 56 -11.91 -38.36 -64.68
CA ASP A 56 -12.31 -39.62 -65.30
C ASP A 56 -13.61 -40.23 -64.70
N ALA A 57 -14.52 -40.61 -65.58
CA ALA A 57 -15.84 -41.17 -65.24
C ALA A 57 -15.77 -42.41 -64.32
N GLY A 58 -14.68 -43.17 -64.34
CA GLY A 58 -14.46 -44.33 -63.49
C GLY A 58 -14.22 -43.97 -62.04
N THR A 59 -13.51 -42.87 -61.74
CA THR A 59 -13.25 -42.37 -60.41
C THR A 59 -14.50 -41.76 -59.79
N LEU A 60 -15.26 -41.02 -60.56
CA LEU A 60 -16.52 -40.41 -60.17
C LEU A 60 -17.59 -41.50 -59.83
N THR A 61 -17.60 -42.59 -60.57
CA THR A 61 -18.51 -43.72 -60.33
C THR A 61 -18.16 -44.44 -59.02
N ARG A 62 -16.87 -44.62 -58.67
CA ARG A 62 -16.45 -45.25 -57.42
C ARG A 62 -16.86 -44.43 -56.20
N GLU A 63 -16.64 -43.12 -56.24
CA GLU A 63 -17.04 -42.24 -55.12
C GLU A 63 -18.58 -42.19 -54.95
N LYS A 64 -19.35 -42.21 -56.00
CA LYS A 64 -20.81 -42.32 -55.96
C LYS A 64 -21.29 -43.62 -55.35
N VAL A 65 -20.66 -44.75 -55.70
CA VAL A 65 -20.98 -46.05 -55.12
C VAL A 65 -20.68 -46.05 -53.61
N ARG A 66 -19.54 -45.48 -53.21
CA ARG A 66 -19.18 -45.37 -51.79
C ARG A 66 -20.16 -44.49 -51.01
N LEU A 67 -20.55 -43.34 -51.58
CA LEU A 67 -21.57 -42.48 -50.97
C LEU A 67 -22.92 -43.26 -50.78
N THR A 68 -23.32 -44.05 -51.78
CA THR A 68 -24.54 -44.83 -51.73
C THR A 68 -24.48 -45.88 -50.59
N GLN A 69 -23.30 -46.48 -50.37
CA GLN A 69 -23.10 -47.41 -49.26
C GLN A 69 -23.21 -46.72 -47.89
N VAL A 70 -22.56 -45.54 -47.74
CA VAL A 70 -22.64 -44.75 -46.49
C VAL A 70 -24.06 -44.31 -46.20
N LEU A 71 -24.82 -43.90 -47.22
CA LEU A 71 -26.23 -43.53 -47.08
C LEU A 71 -27.08 -44.74 -46.65
N HIS A 72 -26.84 -45.92 -47.24
CA HIS A 72 -27.52 -47.12 -46.85
C HIS A 72 -27.25 -47.58 -45.42
N GLU A 73 -25.98 -47.45 -44.98
CA GLU A 73 -25.61 -47.71 -43.59
C GLU A 73 -26.26 -46.71 -42.62
N LEU A 74 -26.35 -45.44 -42.98
CA LEU A 74 -27.04 -44.42 -42.20
C LEU A 74 -28.53 -44.69 -42.03
N ASP A 75 -29.19 -45.13 -43.13
CA ASP A 75 -30.60 -45.46 -43.12
C ASP A 75 -30.90 -46.80 -42.35
N ALA A 76 -29.91 -47.70 -42.25
CA ALA A 76 -30.02 -48.93 -41.49
C ALA A 76 -29.88 -48.74 -39.98
N LEU A 77 -29.31 -47.59 -39.57
CA LEU A 77 -29.22 -47.24 -38.14
C LEU A 77 -30.64 -46.88 -37.62
N PRO A 78 -30.96 -47.28 -36.38
CA PRO A 78 -32.23 -46.89 -35.78
C PRO A 78 -32.30 -45.34 -35.72
N PRO A 79 -33.49 -44.72 -35.86
CA PRO A 79 -33.67 -43.31 -35.84
C PRO A 79 -33.00 -42.75 -34.56
N ALA A 80 -32.24 -41.68 -34.75
CA ALA A 80 -31.62 -41.00 -33.58
C ALA A 80 -32.71 -40.78 -32.52
N PRO A 81 -32.47 -41.14 -31.27
CA PRO A 81 -33.45 -40.88 -30.22
C PRO A 81 -33.80 -39.39 -30.32
N ALA A 82 -35.11 -39.11 -30.51
CA ALA A 82 -35.59 -37.73 -30.66
C ALA A 82 -34.91 -36.91 -29.58
N ALA A 83 -34.07 -35.95 -30.01
CA ALA A 83 -33.15 -35.24 -29.15
C ALA A 83 -33.86 -34.94 -27.85
N ALA A 84 -33.46 -35.62 -26.76
CA ALA A 84 -34.16 -35.54 -25.49
C ALA A 84 -34.24 -34.04 -25.23
N GLN A 85 -35.46 -33.50 -25.34
CA GLN A 85 -35.72 -32.05 -25.36
C GLN A 85 -34.80 -31.44 -24.34
N ALA A 86 -33.79 -30.72 -24.80
CA ALA A 86 -32.80 -30.13 -23.97
C ALA A 86 -33.56 -29.35 -22.90
N ARG A 87 -33.66 -29.93 -21.70
CA ARG A 87 -34.34 -29.29 -20.59
C ARG A 87 -33.71 -27.90 -20.55
N PRO A 88 -34.52 -26.84 -20.53
CA PRO A 88 -33.98 -25.50 -20.67
C PRO A 88 -32.85 -25.33 -19.67
N ALA A 89 -31.63 -25.34 -20.16
CA ALA A 89 -30.43 -25.07 -19.34
C ALA A 89 -30.44 -23.61 -18.81
N LEU A 90 -31.41 -22.81 -19.28
CA LEU A 90 -31.60 -21.44 -18.86
C LEU A 90 -31.77 -21.25 -17.35
N PRO A 91 -32.64 -21.99 -16.62
CA PRO A 91 -32.82 -21.77 -15.18
C PRO A 91 -31.61 -22.21 -14.36
N THR A 92 -30.89 -23.25 -14.79
CA THR A 92 -29.67 -23.71 -14.09
C THR A 92 -28.48 -22.77 -14.35
N ALA A 93 -28.30 -22.31 -15.58
CA ALA A 93 -27.30 -21.30 -15.92
C ALA A 93 -27.58 -19.94 -15.25
N ALA A 94 -28.84 -19.53 -15.21
CA ALA A 94 -29.24 -18.31 -14.50
C ALA A 94 -29.01 -18.42 -12.99
N ALA A 95 -29.33 -19.57 -12.38
CA ALA A 95 -29.11 -19.80 -10.94
C ALA A 95 -27.61 -19.83 -10.57
N THR A 96 -26.76 -20.43 -11.42
CA THR A 96 -25.32 -20.45 -11.22
C THR A 96 -24.71 -19.05 -11.38
N LEU A 97 -25.11 -18.28 -12.39
CA LEU A 97 -24.66 -16.88 -12.57
C LEU A 97 -25.09 -15.99 -11.42
N LEU A 98 -26.33 -16.17 -10.93
CA LEU A 98 -26.82 -15.42 -9.77
C LEU A 98 -26.08 -15.78 -8.49
N GLY A 99 -25.77 -17.07 -8.28
CA GLY A 99 -24.95 -17.55 -7.16
C GLY A 99 -23.53 -16.99 -7.20
N VAL A 100 -22.87 -16.99 -8.36
CA VAL A 100 -21.54 -16.41 -8.56
C VAL A 100 -21.57 -14.89 -8.37
N ALA A 101 -22.56 -14.19 -8.90
CA ALA A 101 -22.72 -12.74 -8.71
C ALA A 101 -22.94 -12.38 -7.23
N LEU A 102 -23.70 -13.19 -6.49
CA LEU A 102 -23.95 -13.01 -5.07
C LEU A 102 -22.68 -13.29 -4.23
N LEU A 103 -21.92 -14.33 -4.55
CA LEU A 103 -20.64 -14.63 -3.92
C LEU A 103 -19.58 -13.55 -4.21
N LEU A 104 -19.51 -13.07 -5.45
CA LEU A 104 -18.62 -11.96 -5.81
C LEU A 104 -19.07 -10.66 -5.15
N GLY A 105 -20.37 -10.37 -5.08
CA GLY A 105 -20.93 -9.20 -4.43
C GLY A 105 -20.69 -9.18 -2.92
N VAL A 106 -21.01 -10.29 -2.23
CA VAL A 106 -20.76 -10.44 -0.78
C VAL A 106 -19.27 -10.50 -0.50
N GLY A 107 -18.50 -11.24 -1.32
CA GLY A 107 -17.05 -11.31 -1.21
C GLY A 107 -16.40 -9.94 -1.37
N SER A 108 -16.79 -9.16 -2.38
CA SER A 108 -16.25 -7.82 -2.59
C SER A 108 -16.66 -6.86 -1.48
N ALA A 109 -17.91 -6.89 -1.01
CA ALA A 109 -18.37 -6.03 0.08
C ALA A 109 -17.67 -6.31 1.42
N THR A 110 -17.31 -7.58 1.68
CA THR A 110 -16.65 -7.95 2.94
C THR A 110 -15.12 -7.92 2.87
N PHE A 111 -14.53 -8.23 1.73
CA PHE A 111 -13.07 -8.34 1.55
C PHE A 111 -12.39 -7.09 1.01
N LEU A 112 -13.01 -6.36 0.06
CA LEU A 112 -12.40 -5.15 -0.50
C LEU A 112 -11.98 -4.12 0.55
N PRO A 113 -12.77 -3.83 1.62
CA PRO A 113 -12.34 -2.94 2.68
C PRO A 113 -11.12 -3.45 3.45
N GLN A 114 -10.98 -4.77 3.61
CA GLN A 114 -9.84 -5.38 4.32
C GLN A 114 -8.58 -5.44 3.45
N TRP A 115 -8.73 -5.69 2.14
CA TRP A 115 -7.61 -5.73 1.20
C TRP A 115 -6.96 -4.35 1.02
N ARG A 116 -7.74 -3.28 1.11
CA ARG A 116 -7.18 -1.91 1.09
C ARG A 116 -6.20 -1.64 2.23
N ASN A 117 -6.30 -2.40 3.32
CA ASN A 117 -5.49 -2.22 4.52
C ASN A 117 -4.40 -3.31 4.66
N VAL A 118 -4.37 -4.31 3.77
CA VAL A 118 -3.35 -5.37 3.80
C VAL A 118 -2.00 -4.78 3.40
N GLY A 119 -1.02 -4.92 4.28
CA GLY A 119 0.33 -4.39 4.08
C GLY A 119 0.54 -2.96 4.57
N LEU A 120 -0.51 -2.28 5.03
CA LEU A 120 -0.38 -0.96 5.64
C LEU A 120 -0.08 -1.08 7.13
N SER A 121 0.84 -0.26 7.61
CA SER A 121 1.10 -0.09 9.04
C SER A 121 -0.15 0.46 9.77
N PRO A 122 -0.27 0.30 11.09
CA PRO A 122 -1.36 0.88 11.86
C PRO A 122 -1.51 2.40 11.65
N ASN A 123 -0.41 3.12 11.48
CA ASN A 123 -0.41 4.56 11.22
C ASN A 123 -0.98 4.90 9.83
N GLU A 124 -0.58 4.18 8.78
CA GLU A 124 -1.13 4.38 7.43
C GLU A 124 -2.62 4.07 7.39
N GLN A 125 -3.08 3.04 8.09
CA GLN A 125 -4.49 2.71 8.22
C GLN A 125 -5.27 3.82 8.95
N ALA A 126 -4.69 4.42 9.99
CA ALA A 126 -5.28 5.53 10.72
C ALA A 126 -5.38 6.78 9.82
N GLN A 127 -4.33 7.10 9.06
CA GLN A 127 -4.32 8.19 8.08
C GLN A 127 -5.39 8.02 7.01
N LEU A 128 -5.54 6.82 6.43
CA LEU A 128 -6.57 6.55 5.43
C LEU A 128 -7.99 6.67 5.99
N ARG A 129 -8.20 6.19 7.22
CA ARG A 129 -9.51 6.36 7.90
C ARG A 129 -9.79 7.83 8.19
N GLY A 130 -8.81 8.56 8.70
CA GLY A 130 -8.90 9.99 8.91
C GLY A 130 -9.25 10.74 7.62
N ALA A 131 -8.53 10.47 6.55
CA ALA A 131 -8.78 11.09 5.25
C ALA A 131 -10.18 10.81 4.70
N ALA A 132 -10.76 9.62 4.95
CA ALA A 132 -12.11 9.28 4.52
C ALA A 132 -13.20 10.05 5.29
N GLU A 133 -12.93 10.52 6.51
CA GLU A 133 -13.86 11.29 7.33
C GLU A 133 -13.83 12.79 7.06
N LEU A 134 -12.78 13.30 6.41
CA LEU A 134 -12.60 14.74 6.18
C LEU A 134 -13.79 15.43 5.53
N PRO A 135 -14.43 14.91 4.45
CA PRO A 135 -15.57 15.58 3.84
C PRO A 135 -16.75 15.75 4.81
N ARG A 136 -16.98 14.78 5.68
CA ARG A 136 -18.05 14.82 6.68
C ARG A 136 -17.76 15.86 7.76
N LEU A 137 -16.51 15.90 8.24
CA LEU A 137 -16.08 16.88 9.25
C LEU A 137 -16.12 18.30 8.70
N ALA A 138 -15.66 18.51 7.46
CA ALA A 138 -15.73 19.78 6.77
C ALA A 138 -17.17 20.28 6.64
N ALA A 139 -18.08 19.44 6.11
CA ALA A 139 -19.48 19.78 5.96
C ALA A 139 -20.16 20.10 7.32
N LYS A 140 -19.79 19.37 8.38
CA LYS A 140 -20.28 19.66 9.73
C LYS A 140 -19.81 21.02 10.21
N ALA A 141 -18.50 21.31 10.09
CA ALA A 141 -17.90 22.56 10.52
C ALA A 141 -18.50 23.77 9.76
N GLU A 142 -18.68 23.63 8.45
CA GLU A 142 -19.31 24.65 7.61
C GLU A 142 -20.79 24.91 7.98
N LYS A 143 -21.50 23.86 8.37
CA LYS A 143 -22.91 23.98 8.81
C LYS A 143 -23.03 24.63 10.19
N THR A 144 -22.23 24.19 11.16
CA THR A 144 -22.34 24.65 12.56
C THR A 144 -21.64 25.98 12.79
N GLN A 145 -20.61 26.27 12.00
CA GLN A 145 -19.71 27.41 12.19
C GLN A 145 -19.09 27.48 13.59
N ALA A 146 -19.07 26.36 14.31
CA ALA A 146 -18.50 26.25 15.65
C ALA A 146 -16.98 26.06 15.62
N PRO A 147 -16.20 26.79 16.42
CA PRO A 147 -14.74 26.61 16.49
C PRO A 147 -14.33 25.16 16.78
N ALA A 148 -15.05 24.48 17.67
CA ALA A 148 -14.78 23.08 18.01
C ALA A 148 -14.90 22.12 16.81
N ASP A 149 -15.86 22.36 15.90
CA ASP A 149 -16.03 21.54 14.70
C ASP A 149 -14.95 21.84 13.66
N TYR A 150 -14.51 23.09 13.53
CA TYR A 150 -13.35 23.45 12.73
C TYR A 150 -12.06 22.89 13.30
N LEU A 151 -11.86 22.85 14.62
CA LEU A 151 -10.74 22.18 15.26
C LEU A 151 -10.73 20.69 14.93
N ALA A 152 -11.88 20.00 15.07
CA ALA A 152 -11.99 18.59 14.76
C ALA A 152 -11.66 18.27 13.29
N TRP A 153 -12.13 19.11 12.36
CA TRP A 153 -11.75 18.97 10.95
C TRP A 153 -10.27 19.24 10.72
N GLY A 154 -9.73 20.31 11.32
CA GLY A 154 -8.32 20.64 11.23
C GLY A 154 -7.41 19.55 11.78
N ASP A 155 -7.75 18.99 12.93
CA ASP A 155 -7.00 17.88 13.56
C ASP A 155 -6.99 16.64 12.66
N ALA A 156 -8.14 16.22 12.17
CA ALA A 156 -8.24 15.07 11.28
C ALA A 156 -7.48 15.29 9.95
N ALA A 157 -7.51 16.51 9.40
CA ALA A 157 -6.76 16.86 8.20
C ALA A 157 -5.24 16.87 8.46
N TRP A 158 -4.83 17.35 9.62
CA TRP A 158 -3.43 17.35 10.05
C TRP A 158 -2.89 15.93 10.18
N ASP A 159 -3.60 15.07 10.90
CA ASP A 159 -3.24 13.68 11.13
C ASP A 159 -3.22 12.86 9.81
N ALA A 160 -4.05 13.26 8.84
CA ALA A 160 -4.05 12.70 7.49
C ALA A 160 -2.95 13.29 6.57
N GLY A 161 -2.08 14.19 7.07
CA GLY A 161 -1.05 14.86 6.27
C GLY A 161 -1.58 15.88 5.25
N LYS A 162 -2.86 16.30 5.38
CA LYS A 162 -3.51 17.26 4.49
C LYS A 162 -3.33 18.70 5.02
N PHE A 163 -2.07 19.13 5.13
CA PHE A 163 -1.72 20.39 5.80
C PHE A 163 -2.41 21.62 5.24
N ASN A 164 -2.63 21.72 3.93
CA ASN A 164 -3.37 22.84 3.34
C ASN A 164 -4.85 22.85 3.76
N GLU A 165 -5.46 21.70 3.89
CA GLU A 165 -6.85 21.55 4.35
C GLU A 165 -6.94 21.83 5.86
N ALA A 166 -5.99 21.32 6.64
CA ALA A 166 -5.85 21.63 8.05
C ALA A 166 -5.71 23.15 8.29
N ALA A 167 -4.84 23.82 7.53
CA ALA A 167 -4.64 25.26 7.62
C ALA A 167 -5.93 26.06 7.33
N LYS A 168 -6.75 25.63 6.36
CA LYS A 168 -8.08 26.25 6.11
C LYS A 168 -8.97 26.14 7.33
N ALA A 169 -9.08 24.94 7.93
CA ALA A 169 -9.91 24.72 9.11
C ALA A 169 -9.44 25.54 10.31
N TYR A 170 -8.13 25.51 10.62
CA TYR A 170 -7.57 26.28 11.73
C TYR A 170 -7.66 27.80 11.52
N THR A 171 -7.61 28.28 10.28
CA THR A 171 -7.86 29.71 9.99
C THR A 171 -9.27 30.11 10.40
N GLN A 172 -10.29 29.27 10.16
CA GLN A 172 -11.66 29.54 10.62
C GLN A 172 -11.74 29.56 12.16
N VAL A 173 -10.94 28.74 12.85
CA VAL A 173 -10.82 28.84 14.32
C VAL A 173 -10.25 30.19 14.71
N LEU A 174 -9.17 30.64 14.10
CA LEU A 174 -8.50 31.90 14.45
C LEU A 174 -9.35 33.14 14.16
N LEU A 175 -10.29 33.09 13.22
CA LEU A 175 -11.25 34.18 12.99
C LEU A 175 -12.17 34.42 14.20
N LYS A 176 -12.39 33.41 15.03
CA LYS A 176 -13.28 33.45 16.20
C LYS A 176 -12.51 33.43 17.53
N GLU A 177 -11.42 32.68 17.57
CA GLU A 177 -10.57 32.45 18.74
C GLU A 177 -9.12 32.82 18.37
N ARG A 178 -8.80 34.10 18.35
CA ARG A 178 -7.52 34.65 17.87
C ARG A 178 -6.30 34.13 18.65
N ASP A 179 -6.50 33.65 19.88
CA ASP A 179 -5.47 33.15 20.80
C ASP A 179 -5.54 31.62 20.97
N ASN A 180 -6.17 30.90 20.02
CA ASN A 180 -6.11 29.46 20.04
C ASN A 180 -4.71 28.98 19.68
N ALA A 181 -3.96 28.57 20.70
CA ALA A 181 -2.53 28.22 20.57
C ALA A 181 -2.31 27.08 19.56
N LYS A 182 -3.16 26.03 19.54
CA LYS A 182 -3.05 24.95 18.58
C LYS A 182 -3.25 25.43 17.14
N ALA A 183 -4.30 26.20 16.90
CA ALA A 183 -4.56 26.74 15.57
C ALA A 183 -3.44 27.67 15.08
N LEU A 184 -2.89 28.51 15.97
CA LEU A 184 -1.76 29.40 15.66
C LEU A 184 -0.54 28.60 15.19
N ARG A 185 -0.10 27.57 15.95
CA ARG A 185 1.11 26.85 15.58
C ARG A 185 0.97 26.07 14.28
N ARG A 186 -0.22 25.46 14.02
CA ARG A 186 -0.47 24.66 12.83
C ARG A 186 -0.69 25.51 11.57
N VAL A 187 -1.36 26.66 11.67
CA VAL A 187 -1.39 27.64 10.58
C VAL A 187 -0.01 28.21 10.35
N GLY A 188 0.70 28.57 11.42
CA GLY A 188 2.07 29.08 11.33
C GLY A 188 3.00 28.09 10.60
N TYR A 189 2.93 26.80 10.91
CA TYR A 189 3.70 25.78 10.21
C TYR A 189 3.38 25.71 8.71
N ALA A 190 2.10 25.75 8.34
CA ALA A 190 1.71 25.76 6.94
C ALA A 190 2.26 26.97 6.17
N LEU A 191 2.36 28.14 6.84
CA LEU A 191 2.90 29.37 6.26
C LEU A 191 4.43 29.32 6.10
N LEU A 192 5.16 28.54 6.91
CA LEU A 192 6.62 28.41 6.81
C LEU A 192 7.07 27.85 5.45
N SER A 193 6.21 27.10 4.75
CA SER A 193 6.52 26.57 3.41
C SER A 193 6.57 27.63 2.30
N SER A 194 5.98 28.82 2.54
CA SER A 194 5.99 29.95 1.62
C SER A 194 7.05 30.97 2.03
N ARG A 195 8.01 31.27 1.15
CA ARG A 195 9.05 32.30 1.41
C ARG A 195 8.46 33.66 1.78
N GLU A 196 7.35 34.02 1.17
CA GLU A 196 6.69 35.33 1.40
C GLU A 196 6.01 35.39 2.76
N MET A 197 5.42 34.28 3.22
CA MET A 197 4.62 34.19 4.45
C MET A 197 5.38 33.56 5.62
N ALA A 198 6.62 33.12 5.43
CA ALA A 198 7.37 32.41 6.46
C ALA A 198 7.57 33.27 7.75
N ARG A 199 7.72 34.59 7.61
CA ARG A 199 7.84 35.50 8.77
C ARG A 199 6.56 35.58 9.57
N ASP A 200 5.41 35.63 8.88
CA ASP A 200 4.09 35.63 9.54
C ASP A 200 3.85 34.28 10.20
N GLY A 201 4.20 33.18 9.51
CA GLY A 201 4.18 31.83 10.07
C GLY A 201 4.97 31.73 11.37
N MET A 202 6.21 32.25 11.36
CA MET A 202 7.03 32.27 12.56
C MET A 202 6.44 33.11 13.70
N SER A 203 5.81 34.24 13.38
CA SER A 203 5.11 35.08 14.37
C SER A 203 3.93 34.33 15.01
N PHE A 204 3.18 33.54 14.23
CA PHE A 204 2.07 32.72 14.74
C PHE A 204 2.57 31.60 15.66
N ILE A 205 3.66 30.94 15.27
CA ILE A 205 4.26 29.88 16.11
C ILE A 205 4.81 30.49 17.41
N ALA A 206 5.54 31.61 17.33
CA ALA A 206 6.06 32.27 18.52
C ALA A 206 4.95 32.68 19.49
N ARG A 207 3.83 33.24 18.97
CA ARG A 207 2.65 33.55 19.78
C ARG A 207 2.03 32.30 20.41
N SER A 208 1.96 31.20 19.66
CA SER A 208 1.47 29.91 20.19
C SER A 208 2.30 29.44 21.39
N VAL A 209 3.64 29.49 21.28
CA VAL A 209 4.55 29.11 22.37
C VAL A 209 4.40 30.03 23.58
N ALA A 210 4.17 31.33 23.35
CA ALA A 210 3.91 32.26 24.45
C ALA A 210 2.59 31.99 25.19
N LEU A 211 1.56 31.51 24.47
CA LEU A 211 0.25 31.18 25.04
C LEU A 211 0.24 29.79 25.71
N ASP A 212 0.97 28.82 25.16
CA ASP A 212 1.04 27.45 25.62
C ASP A 212 2.50 26.94 25.56
N PRO A 213 3.35 27.34 26.51
CA PRO A 213 4.76 26.97 26.53
C PRO A 213 4.99 25.48 26.85
N GLN A 214 3.99 24.79 27.37
CA GLN A 214 4.05 23.37 27.74
C GLN A 214 3.60 22.45 26.61
N ALA A 215 3.20 22.97 25.46
CA ALA A 215 2.87 22.15 24.31
C ALA A 215 4.14 21.67 23.60
N PRO A 216 4.46 20.35 23.60
CA PRO A 216 5.66 19.85 22.92
C PRO A 216 5.69 20.24 21.45
N GLU A 217 4.58 20.02 20.72
CA GLU A 217 4.44 20.38 19.32
C GLU A 217 4.79 21.87 19.05
N GLY A 218 4.40 22.78 19.97
CA GLY A 218 4.73 24.20 19.85
C GLY A 218 6.23 24.45 19.86
N GLN A 219 6.95 23.82 20.80
CA GLN A 219 8.41 23.92 20.91
C GLN A 219 9.15 23.32 19.73
N LEU A 220 8.66 22.16 19.23
CA LEU A 220 9.20 21.52 18.03
C LEU A 220 9.10 22.42 16.80
N LEU A 221 7.90 22.93 16.53
CA LEU A 221 7.65 23.79 15.37
C LEU A 221 8.38 25.14 15.49
N TYR A 222 8.52 25.67 16.71
CA TYR A 222 9.29 26.88 16.96
C TYR A 222 10.77 26.66 16.67
N GLY A 223 11.35 25.56 17.18
CA GLY A 223 12.73 25.19 16.91
C GLY A 223 12.99 24.98 15.42
N TYR A 224 12.10 24.27 14.73
CA TYR A 224 12.17 24.11 13.28
C TYR A 224 12.13 25.45 12.55
N GLY A 225 11.18 26.31 12.88
CA GLY A 225 11.06 27.65 12.27
C GLY A 225 12.30 28.51 12.49
N LEU A 226 12.86 28.53 13.71
CA LEU A 226 14.11 29.27 14.02
C LEU A 226 15.27 28.78 13.11
N GLY A 227 15.38 27.49 12.88
CA GLY A 227 16.39 26.92 11.98
C GLY A 227 16.26 27.39 10.54
N LEU A 228 15.02 27.52 10.02
CA LEU A 228 14.79 28.08 8.68
C LEU A 228 15.31 29.51 8.52
N PHE A 229 15.34 30.27 9.61
CA PHE A 229 15.91 31.62 9.65
C PHE A 229 17.39 31.67 10.08
N GLY A 230 18.07 30.52 10.20
CA GLY A 230 19.46 30.43 10.59
C GLY A 230 19.74 30.71 12.08
N GLN A 231 18.69 30.80 12.90
CA GLN A 231 18.77 31.03 14.35
C GLN A 231 18.95 29.70 15.09
N TYR A 232 20.02 28.97 14.76
CA TYR A 232 20.24 27.61 15.21
C TYR A 232 20.43 27.49 16.74
N ALA A 233 21.10 28.47 17.38
CA ALA A 233 21.32 28.43 18.83
C ALA A 233 20.01 28.53 19.63
N GLU A 234 19.10 29.40 19.18
CA GLU A 234 17.75 29.53 19.75
C GLU A 234 16.89 28.32 19.40
N GLY A 235 17.05 27.81 18.17
CA GLY A 235 16.40 26.59 17.73
C GLY A 235 16.73 25.38 18.61
N ILE A 236 18.00 25.20 18.96
CA ILE A 236 18.46 24.15 19.89
C ILE A 236 17.72 24.24 21.23
N LYS A 237 17.62 25.44 21.81
CA LYS A 237 16.92 25.64 23.11
C LYS A 237 15.44 25.23 23.05
N ALA A 238 14.78 25.57 21.96
CA ALA A 238 13.38 25.17 21.76
C ALA A 238 13.24 23.64 21.59
N LEU A 239 14.12 23.01 20.79
CA LEU A 239 14.13 21.57 20.58
C LEU A 239 14.51 20.78 21.85
N GLU A 240 15.43 21.29 22.66
CA GLU A 240 15.74 20.73 23.98
C GLU A 240 14.54 20.85 24.95
N THR A 241 13.77 21.93 24.84
CA THR A 241 12.53 22.10 25.60
C THR A 241 11.49 21.06 25.15
N TYR A 242 11.35 20.86 23.85
CA TYR A 242 10.51 19.77 23.30
C TYR A 242 10.88 18.42 23.93
N ARG A 243 12.16 18.02 23.93
CA ARG A 243 12.63 16.75 24.52
C ARG A 243 12.35 16.61 26.00
N LYS A 244 12.35 17.72 26.75
CA LYS A 244 11.96 17.69 28.19
C LYS A 244 10.47 17.49 28.38
N LEU A 245 9.64 18.02 27.46
CA LEU A 245 8.19 17.92 27.51
C LEU A 245 7.69 16.58 26.95
N ASP A 246 8.41 16.01 25.99
CA ASP A 246 8.13 14.71 25.37
C ASP A 246 9.42 13.86 25.32
N PRO A 247 9.78 13.19 26.45
CA PRO A 247 11.01 12.41 26.53
C PRO A 247 11.08 11.22 25.58
N ASP A 248 9.91 10.67 25.18
CA ASP A 248 9.81 9.55 24.25
C ASP A 248 9.77 9.99 22.78
N GLY A 249 9.51 11.29 22.52
CA GLY A 249 9.48 11.89 21.19
C GLY A 249 10.86 11.96 20.55
N ARG A 250 10.93 11.59 19.27
CA ARG A 250 12.19 11.60 18.48
C ARG A 250 12.22 12.66 17.38
N ASP A 251 11.17 13.44 17.22
CA ASP A 251 11.00 14.36 16.09
C ASP A 251 12.03 15.50 16.09
N ALA A 252 12.63 15.83 17.26
CA ALA A 252 13.65 16.85 17.38
C ALA A 252 15.08 16.35 17.13
N ASP A 253 15.33 15.03 17.15
CA ASP A 253 16.68 14.48 17.22
C ASP A 253 17.54 14.87 16.01
N GLU A 254 16.98 14.76 14.80
CA GLU A 254 17.67 15.12 13.56
C GLU A 254 18.02 16.63 13.51
N LEU A 255 17.05 17.47 13.84
CA LEU A 255 17.25 18.92 13.89
C LEU A 255 18.29 19.33 14.92
N LEU A 256 18.31 18.70 16.10
CA LEU A 256 19.31 18.96 17.13
C LEU A 256 20.73 18.66 16.63
N VAL A 257 20.93 17.50 16.00
CA VAL A 257 22.23 17.11 15.42
C VAL A 257 22.66 18.12 14.36
N GLU A 258 21.75 18.49 13.44
CA GLU A 258 22.04 19.45 12.39
C GLU A 258 22.40 20.83 12.98
N TYR A 259 21.57 21.36 13.88
CA TYR A 259 21.78 22.72 14.42
C TYR A 259 23.02 22.81 15.31
N GLN A 260 23.31 21.77 16.10
CA GLN A 260 24.55 21.68 16.88
C GLN A 260 25.79 21.73 15.95
N ALA A 261 25.75 21.03 14.82
CA ALA A 261 26.81 21.10 13.83
C ALA A 261 26.96 22.50 13.21
N LYS A 262 25.83 23.20 12.93
CA LYS A 262 25.81 24.57 12.34
C LYS A 262 26.38 25.65 13.29
N VAL A 263 26.06 25.59 14.59
CA VAL A 263 26.57 26.59 15.57
C VAL A 263 28.01 26.30 15.99
N GLY A 264 28.65 25.27 15.48
CA GLY A 264 29.98 24.90 15.90
C GLY A 264 30.06 24.29 17.29
N GLY A 265 28.90 23.94 17.89
CA GLY A 265 28.76 23.28 19.18
C GLY A 265 29.22 21.83 19.19
N GLN A 266 29.18 21.24 20.37
CA GLN A 266 29.42 19.80 20.53
C GLN A 266 28.16 19.05 20.05
N VAL A 267 28.33 18.23 19.04
CA VAL A 267 27.24 17.32 18.54
C VAL A 267 27.05 16.19 19.55
N ASP A 268 25.80 15.85 19.82
CA ASP A 268 25.47 14.71 20.67
C ASP A 268 25.64 13.40 19.89
N GLY A 269 26.71 12.67 20.18
CA GLY A 269 27.00 11.40 19.49
C GLY A 269 26.03 10.27 19.80
N GLN A 270 25.28 10.34 20.91
CA GLN A 270 24.20 9.37 21.22
C GLN A 270 23.01 9.58 20.29
N LEU A 271 22.68 10.84 19.97
CA LEU A 271 21.66 11.14 18.96
C LEU A 271 22.07 10.68 17.57
N VAL A 272 23.33 10.90 17.19
CA VAL A 272 23.85 10.41 15.89
C VAL A 272 23.73 8.89 15.81
N PHE A 273 24.09 8.18 16.90
CA PHE A 273 23.95 6.72 16.98
C PHE A 273 22.49 6.28 16.90
N ALA A 274 21.62 6.89 17.67
CA ALA A 274 20.20 6.55 17.71
C ALA A 274 19.53 6.66 16.32
N GLN A 275 19.89 7.68 15.55
CA GLN A 275 19.35 7.93 14.22
C GLN A 275 19.85 6.96 13.15
N ASN A 276 21.14 6.58 13.21
CA ASN A 276 21.78 5.90 12.08
C ASN A 276 22.13 4.44 12.37
N CYS A 277 22.30 4.06 13.62
CA CYS A 277 22.90 2.77 14.02
C CYS A 277 21.98 1.89 14.86
N ALA A 278 21.15 2.50 15.73
CA ALA A 278 20.36 1.80 16.74
C ALA A 278 19.35 0.81 16.17
N SER A 279 18.83 1.07 14.98
CA SER A 279 17.87 0.17 14.30
C SER A 279 18.44 -1.24 14.03
N CYS A 280 19.76 -1.33 13.81
CA CYS A 280 20.45 -2.58 13.57
C CYS A 280 21.21 -3.09 14.81
N HIS A 281 21.85 -2.16 15.55
CA HIS A 281 22.74 -2.52 16.65
C HIS A 281 22.10 -2.49 18.05
N GLY A 282 20.80 -2.18 18.14
CA GLY A 282 20.09 -2.00 19.42
C GLY A 282 20.26 -0.59 19.98
N GLN A 283 19.32 -0.13 20.80
CA GLN A 283 19.29 1.24 21.33
C GLN A 283 20.51 1.56 22.22
N ALA A 284 21.02 0.58 22.93
CA ALA A 284 22.23 0.66 23.75
C ALA A 284 23.42 -0.11 23.14
N GLY A 285 23.39 -0.44 21.86
CA GLY A 285 24.46 -1.20 21.18
C GLY A 285 24.57 -2.67 21.59
N GLU A 286 23.49 -3.22 22.15
CA GLU A 286 23.38 -4.60 22.63
C GLU A 286 23.32 -5.64 21.51
N GLY A 287 23.11 -5.20 20.27
CA GLY A 287 22.94 -6.03 19.09
C GLY A 287 21.48 -6.18 18.69
N GLY A 288 21.26 -6.73 17.48
CA GLY A 288 19.96 -6.97 16.90
C GLY A 288 20.14 -7.67 15.55
N THR A 289 19.74 -7.05 14.45
CA THR A 289 20.07 -7.51 13.09
C THR A 289 21.58 -7.32 12.81
N GLY A 290 22.20 -6.29 13.43
CA GLY A 290 23.64 -6.08 13.46
C GLY A 290 24.28 -6.70 14.72
N PRO A 291 25.63 -6.84 14.72
CA PRO A 291 26.36 -7.38 15.86
C PRO A 291 26.32 -6.44 17.08
N LYS A 292 26.50 -7.02 18.27
CA LYS A 292 26.69 -6.26 19.50
C LYS A 292 27.92 -5.37 19.39
N LEU A 293 27.79 -4.09 19.72
CA LEU A 293 28.86 -3.10 19.71
C LEU A 293 29.49 -2.93 21.09
N VAL A 294 28.69 -2.94 22.15
CA VAL A 294 29.20 -2.77 23.53
C VAL A 294 30.29 -3.80 23.84
N GLY A 295 31.49 -3.27 24.18
CA GLY A 295 32.68 -4.10 24.47
C GLY A 295 33.36 -4.71 23.22
N SER A 296 32.94 -4.33 22.03
CA SER A 296 33.55 -4.85 20.79
C SER A 296 34.99 -4.33 20.60
N PRO A 297 35.97 -5.20 20.34
CA PRO A 297 37.34 -4.79 20.02
C PRO A 297 37.45 -3.87 18.80
N ALA A 298 36.48 -3.96 17.85
CA ALA A 298 36.45 -3.15 16.64
C ALA A 298 36.34 -1.64 16.96
N LEU A 299 35.73 -1.28 18.09
CA LEU A 299 35.56 0.11 18.51
C LEU A 299 36.88 0.76 19.02
N LYS A 300 37.86 -0.03 19.37
CA LYS A 300 39.14 0.46 19.92
C LYS A 300 40.03 1.13 18.88
N ASN A 301 39.87 0.77 17.61
CA ASN A 301 40.64 1.35 16.51
C ASN A 301 39.82 2.44 15.81
N GLU A 302 40.07 3.70 16.18
CA GLU A 302 39.35 4.84 15.65
C GLU A 302 39.37 4.93 14.12
N ALA A 303 40.57 4.74 13.51
CA ALA A 303 40.72 4.85 12.06
C ALA A 303 39.89 3.77 11.33
N ALA A 304 39.93 2.52 11.83
CA ALA A 304 39.12 1.43 11.28
C ALA A 304 37.61 1.69 11.48
N LEU A 305 37.21 2.19 12.65
CA LEU A 305 35.82 2.52 12.95
C LEU A 305 35.29 3.59 11.98
N ARG A 306 36.05 4.65 11.75
CA ARG A 306 35.70 5.71 10.77
C ARG A 306 35.52 5.14 9.37
N GLN A 307 36.42 4.26 8.92
CA GLN A 307 36.33 3.63 7.61
C GLN A 307 35.10 2.70 7.50
N ILE A 308 34.79 1.93 8.54
CA ILE A 308 33.60 1.08 8.60
C ILE A 308 32.32 1.92 8.50
N VAL A 309 32.25 3.01 9.23
CA VAL A 309 31.06 3.88 9.20
C VAL A 309 30.91 4.53 7.82
N LEU A 310 31.98 5.11 7.27
CA LEU A 310 31.88 5.85 6.01
C LEU A 310 31.66 4.96 4.78
N ASN A 311 32.31 3.78 4.75
CA ASN A 311 32.31 2.92 3.56
C ASN A 311 31.41 1.68 3.69
N GLY A 312 30.93 1.38 4.89
CA GLY A 312 30.21 0.15 5.18
C GLY A 312 31.13 -1.08 5.16
N VAL A 313 30.55 -2.22 5.49
CA VAL A 313 31.15 -3.56 5.37
C VAL A 313 30.06 -4.56 4.97
N THR A 314 30.44 -5.81 4.69
CA THR A 314 29.45 -6.85 4.37
C THR A 314 28.33 -6.92 5.43
N GLY A 315 27.10 -6.62 5.03
CA GLY A 315 25.92 -6.60 5.90
C GLY A 315 25.66 -5.28 6.62
N MET A 316 26.55 -4.28 6.52
CA MET A 316 26.35 -2.93 7.07
C MET A 316 26.44 -1.89 5.95
N PRO A 317 25.41 -1.05 5.75
CA PRO A 317 25.46 0.02 4.75
C PRO A 317 26.51 1.07 5.09
N ALA A 318 26.95 1.82 4.07
CA ALA A 318 27.79 2.98 4.22
C ALA A 318 26.98 4.20 4.67
N PHE A 319 27.61 5.07 5.48
CA PHE A 319 27.03 6.35 5.95
C PHE A 319 27.94 7.52 5.57
N PRO A 320 28.12 7.78 4.25
CA PRO A 320 29.03 8.83 3.78
C PRO A 320 28.59 10.25 4.18
N GLN A 321 27.32 10.43 4.57
CA GLN A 321 26.78 11.71 5.05
C GLN A 321 27.25 12.07 6.47
N LEU A 322 27.78 11.11 7.24
CA LEU A 322 28.31 11.37 8.58
C LEU A 322 29.73 11.90 8.47
N GLU A 323 29.90 13.23 8.34
CA GLU A 323 31.18 13.89 8.18
C GLU A 323 31.49 14.82 9.36
N GLY A 324 32.78 15.18 9.50
CA GLY A 324 33.27 16.20 10.46
C GLY A 324 32.76 15.93 11.87
N LYS A 325 32.11 16.93 12.49
CA LYS A 325 31.67 16.88 13.88
C LYS A 325 30.69 15.76 14.23
N GLN A 326 29.85 15.35 13.28
CA GLN A 326 28.89 14.23 13.52
C GLN A 326 29.66 12.92 13.65
N LEU A 327 30.61 12.66 12.75
CA LEU A 327 31.44 11.45 12.80
C LEU A 327 32.32 11.46 14.06
N ASP A 328 32.93 12.63 14.39
CA ASP A 328 33.77 12.76 15.59
C ASP A 328 32.98 12.47 16.87
N ALA A 329 31.77 13.02 16.98
CA ALA A 329 30.87 12.78 18.10
C ALA A 329 30.45 11.31 18.22
N LEU A 330 30.06 10.72 17.09
CA LEU A 330 29.71 9.29 17.03
C LEU A 330 30.86 8.39 17.48
N VAL A 331 32.06 8.61 16.93
CA VAL A 331 33.26 7.84 17.27
C VAL A 331 33.60 7.97 18.74
N LYS A 332 33.57 9.19 19.28
CA LYS A 332 33.81 9.44 20.70
C LYS A 332 32.79 8.73 21.59
N THR A 333 31.52 8.73 21.22
CA THR A 333 30.46 8.00 21.93
C THR A 333 30.68 6.50 21.89
N LEU A 334 31.00 5.94 20.73
CA LEU A 334 31.26 4.51 20.54
C LEU A 334 32.50 4.01 21.31
N GLN A 335 33.49 4.88 21.54
CA GLN A 335 34.71 4.55 22.27
C GLN A 335 34.63 4.88 23.76
N GLY A 336 33.58 5.59 24.20
CA GLY A 336 33.40 5.96 25.60
C GLY A 336 33.05 4.77 26.50
N GLU A 337 33.53 4.81 27.76
CA GLU A 337 33.17 3.83 28.79
C GLU A 337 31.72 3.95 29.26
N SER A 338 31.08 5.10 29.01
CA SER A 338 29.68 5.39 29.38
C SER A 338 28.74 5.24 28.20
N TRP A 339 28.78 4.12 27.55
CA TRP A 339 27.74 3.71 26.62
C TRP A 339 26.47 3.38 27.43
N PRO A 340 25.27 3.87 27.04
CA PRO A 340 24.02 3.62 27.79
C PRO A 340 23.70 2.13 27.93
#